data_7d27b57aaeb2ff5a76a6d89734078798
#
_entry.id   7d27b57aaeb2ff5a76a6d89734078798
#
_cell.length_a   1.000
_cell.length_b   1.000
_cell.length_c   1.000
_cell.angle_alpha   90.00
_cell.angle_beta   90.00
_cell.angle_gamma   90.00
#
_symmetry.space_group_name_H-M   'P 1'
#
loop_
_entity.id
_entity.type
_entity.pdbx_description
1 polymer ?
#
loop_
_entity_poly.entity_id
_entity_poly.type
_entity_poly.pdbx_seq_one_letter_code
_entity_poly.pdbx_strand_id
1 'polypeptide(L)'
;MKKTILILLISLTGLATATYSQTGIYDAELAQKLKADEIGMKKYVMAFLYAGDRVAEYSKEERSEIQKGHMSNISRLADMGKLILAGPFFGNDSLRGIFIFDAASLEEAENLTNTDPAIKAGVLRMELKEWYGSAAVMMVPEVHARLQKPKN
;
A
#
# COMPACT_ATOMS: atom_id res chain seq x y z
N MET A 1 -57.58 49.34 -23.31
CA MET A 1 -56.17 48.93 -23.43
C MET A 1 -55.73 48.36 -22.08
N LYS A 2 -55.66 47.00 -21.93
CA LYS A 2 -55.28 46.34 -20.70
C LYS A 2 -53.77 46.00 -20.80
N LYS A 3 -52.94 46.55 -19.91
CA LYS A 3 -51.51 46.27 -19.80
C LYS A 3 -51.31 45.02 -18.92
N THR A 4 -50.87 43.94 -19.51
CA THR A 4 -50.49 42.70 -18.84
C THR A 4 -49.06 42.85 -18.32
N ILE A 5 -48.86 42.84 -17.00
CA ILE A 5 -47.54 42.84 -16.36
C ILE A 5 -47.11 41.40 -16.22
N LEU A 6 -46.05 41.00 -16.91
CA LEU A 6 -45.42 39.69 -16.80
C LEU A 6 -44.41 39.72 -15.65
N ILE A 7 -44.74 39.04 -14.54
CA ILE A 7 -43.82 38.88 -13.41
C ILE A 7 -42.91 37.67 -13.70
N LEU A 8 -41.64 37.96 -13.92
CA LEU A 8 -40.60 36.95 -14.11
C LEU A 8 -40.14 36.45 -12.72
N LEU A 9 -40.57 35.24 -12.34
CA LEU A 9 -40.07 34.58 -11.13
C LEU A 9 -38.68 33.99 -11.43
N ILE A 10 -37.62 34.62 -10.92
CA ILE A 10 -36.26 34.05 -10.94
C ILE A 10 -36.14 33.09 -9.76
N SER A 11 -36.22 31.80 -10.01
CA SER A 11 -35.93 30.77 -9.01
C SER A 11 -34.41 30.66 -8.79
N LEU A 12 -33.96 31.20 -7.68
CA LEU A 12 -32.58 31.08 -7.24
C LEU A 12 -32.36 29.65 -6.66
N THR A 13 -31.95 28.69 -7.50
CA THR A 13 -31.53 27.38 -7.06
C THR A 13 -30.15 27.51 -6.40
N GLY A 14 -30.16 27.59 -5.06
CA GLY A 14 -28.95 27.54 -4.27
C GLY A 14 -28.25 26.16 -4.45
N LEU A 15 -27.09 26.12 -5.11
CA LEU A 15 -26.21 24.99 -5.03
C LEU A 15 -25.74 24.87 -3.57
N ALA A 16 -26.28 23.92 -2.83
CA ALA A 16 -25.72 23.50 -1.56
C ALA A 16 -24.38 22.76 -1.86
N THR A 17 -23.27 23.47 -1.74
CA THR A 17 -21.95 22.83 -1.67
C THR A 17 -21.90 22.03 -0.38
N ALA A 18 -21.97 20.70 -0.48
CA ALA A 18 -21.69 19.84 0.65
C ALA A 18 -20.20 20.03 1.04
N THR A 19 -19.98 20.88 2.04
CA THR A 19 -18.69 20.91 2.72
C THR A 19 -18.56 19.60 3.48
N TYR A 20 -17.69 18.70 3.00
CA TYR A 20 -17.24 17.56 3.79
C TYR A 20 -16.47 18.13 4.98
N SER A 21 -17.18 18.33 6.09
CA SER A 21 -16.55 18.62 7.37
C SER A 21 -15.79 17.38 7.78
N GLN A 22 -14.47 17.51 7.89
CA GLN A 22 -13.61 16.48 8.47
C GLN A 22 -14.04 16.33 9.94
N THR A 23 -14.83 15.30 10.25
CA THR A 23 -15.43 15.08 11.59
C THR A 23 -14.44 14.41 12.56
N GLY A 24 -13.17 14.22 12.17
CA GLY A 24 -12.13 13.65 13.02
C GLY A 24 -11.47 14.70 13.90
N ILE A 25 -11.44 14.46 15.21
CA ILE A 25 -10.58 15.22 16.13
C ILE A 25 -9.13 14.84 15.81
N TYR A 26 -8.27 15.85 15.58
CA TYR A 26 -6.84 15.63 15.36
C TYR A 26 -6.21 14.98 16.59
N ASP A 27 -5.52 13.83 16.37
CA ASP A 27 -4.78 13.09 17.38
C ASP A 27 -3.27 13.29 17.14
N ALA A 28 -2.70 14.20 17.91
CA ALA A 28 -1.29 14.57 17.78
C ALA A 28 -0.33 13.43 18.17
N GLU A 29 -0.69 12.59 19.15
CA GLU A 29 0.14 11.46 19.56
C GLU A 29 0.18 10.39 18.47
N LEU A 30 -0.97 10.08 17.90
CA LEU A 30 -1.07 9.14 16.78
C LEU A 30 -0.32 9.66 15.54
N ALA A 31 -0.49 10.93 15.20
CA ALA A 31 0.22 11.54 14.08
C ALA A 31 1.74 11.44 14.25
N GLN A 32 2.25 11.73 15.44
CA GLN A 32 3.67 11.59 15.77
C GLN A 32 4.13 10.12 15.72
N LYS A 33 3.36 9.20 16.32
CA LYS A 33 3.66 7.75 16.32
C LYS A 33 3.79 7.22 14.88
N LEU A 34 2.89 7.64 13.99
CA LEU A 34 2.86 7.18 12.60
C LEU A 34 3.77 7.99 11.68
N LYS A 35 4.47 9.02 12.21
CA LYS A 35 5.32 9.94 11.44
C LYS A 35 4.56 10.63 10.30
N ALA A 36 3.31 11.00 10.59
CA ALA A 36 2.46 11.75 9.66
C ALA A 36 2.94 13.19 9.54
N ASP A 37 2.82 13.76 8.36
CA ASP A 37 2.97 15.20 8.15
C ASP A 37 1.68 15.97 8.52
N GLU A 38 1.65 17.28 8.23
CA GLU A 38 0.55 18.18 8.59
C GLU A 38 -0.82 17.79 8.00
N ILE A 39 -0.81 17.01 6.91
CA ILE A 39 -2.04 16.53 6.25
C ILE A 39 -2.26 15.02 6.42
N GLY A 40 -1.57 14.38 7.37
CA GLY A 40 -1.74 12.96 7.69
C GLY A 40 -1.08 12.00 6.70
N MET A 41 -0.12 12.48 5.92
CA MET A 41 0.55 11.70 4.89
C MET A 41 1.98 11.31 5.30
N LYS A 42 2.56 10.35 4.58
CA LYS A 42 3.92 9.85 4.81
C LYS A 42 4.52 9.31 3.51
N LYS A 43 5.84 9.41 3.38
CA LYS A 43 6.57 8.76 2.28
C LYS A 43 6.83 7.29 2.61
N TYR A 44 6.70 6.46 1.58
CA TYR A 44 6.96 5.02 1.57
C TYR A 44 7.72 4.66 0.30
N VAL A 45 8.16 3.42 0.21
CA VAL A 45 8.55 2.82 -1.07
C VAL A 45 7.60 1.67 -1.38
N MET A 46 6.97 1.73 -2.54
CA MET A 46 6.15 0.65 -3.08
C MET A 46 6.99 -0.21 -4.01
N ALA A 47 6.92 -1.52 -3.84
CA ALA A 47 7.51 -2.48 -4.74
C ALA A 47 6.43 -3.22 -5.52
N PHE A 48 6.57 -3.25 -6.84
CA PHE A 48 5.77 -4.07 -7.74
C PHE A 48 6.56 -5.34 -8.06
N LEU A 49 6.00 -6.48 -7.68
CA LEU A 49 6.62 -7.78 -7.88
C LEU A 49 6.16 -8.36 -9.21
N TYR A 50 7.10 -8.64 -10.09
CA TYR A 50 6.84 -9.28 -11.37
C TYR A 50 7.43 -10.68 -11.42
N ALA A 51 6.89 -11.54 -12.29
CA ALA A 51 7.56 -12.77 -12.65
C ALA A 51 8.95 -12.46 -13.18
N GLY A 52 9.94 -13.17 -12.70
CA GLY A 52 11.32 -13.09 -13.20
C GLY A 52 11.54 -13.98 -14.42
N ASP A 53 12.66 -13.77 -15.07
CA ASP A 53 12.96 -14.44 -16.36
C ASP A 53 13.52 -15.87 -16.17
N ARG A 54 13.94 -16.21 -14.93
CA ARG A 54 14.59 -17.48 -14.62
C ARG A 54 13.69 -18.56 -14.04
N VAL A 55 12.35 -18.36 -14.06
CA VAL A 55 11.38 -19.32 -13.51
C VAL A 55 11.50 -20.70 -14.14
N ALA A 56 11.79 -20.77 -15.44
CA ALA A 56 11.90 -22.02 -16.18
C ALA A 56 13.20 -22.82 -15.89
N GLU A 57 14.20 -22.20 -15.24
CA GLU A 57 15.48 -22.84 -14.89
C GLU A 57 15.35 -23.76 -13.67
N TYR A 58 14.25 -23.65 -12.90
CA TYR A 58 14.05 -24.38 -11.65
C TYR A 58 12.97 -25.45 -11.78
N SER A 59 13.22 -26.62 -11.20
CA SER A 59 12.22 -27.67 -11.00
C SER A 59 11.07 -27.21 -10.12
N LYS A 60 10.00 -27.98 -10.04
CA LYS A 60 8.86 -27.67 -9.18
C LYS A 60 9.28 -27.66 -7.70
N GLU A 61 10.12 -28.59 -7.31
CA GLU A 61 10.66 -28.76 -5.96
C GLU A 61 11.54 -27.56 -5.56
N GLU A 62 12.45 -27.14 -6.41
CA GLU A 62 13.30 -25.97 -6.18
C GLU A 62 12.49 -24.70 -6.07
N ARG A 63 11.48 -24.50 -6.95
CA ARG A 63 10.57 -23.36 -6.83
C ARG A 63 9.79 -23.36 -5.53
N SER A 64 9.41 -24.53 -5.00
CA SER A 64 8.76 -24.64 -3.70
C SER A 64 9.68 -24.18 -2.56
N GLU A 65 10.96 -24.55 -2.59
CA GLU A 65 11.91 -24.09 -1.57
C GLU A 65 12.18 -22.58 -1.69
N ILE A 66 12.35 -22.06 -2.90
CA ILE A 66 12.47 -20.62 -3.15
C ILE A 66 11.25 -19.87 -2.59
N GLN A 67 10.04 -20.40 -2.84
CA GLN A 67 8.79 -19.80 -2.32
C GLN A 67 8.73 -19.82 -0.79
N LYS A 68 9.17 -20.88 -0.13
CA LYS A 68 9.26 -20.92 1.34
C LYS A 68 10.23 -19.87 1.86
N GLY A 69 11.38 -19.72 1.21
CA GLY A 69 12.34 -18.68 1.55
C GLY A 69 11.78 -17.27 1.37
N HIS A 70 11.05 -17.03 0.28
CA HIS A 70 10.33 -15.78 0.03
C HIS A 70 9.33 -15.46 1.14
N MET A 71 8.47 -16.40 1.53
CA MET A 71 7.50 -16.22 2.62
C MET A 71 8.17 -15.96 3.97
N SER A 72 9.27 -16.67 4.25
CA SER A 72 10.07 -16.42 5.46
C SER A 72 10.68 -15.02 5.48
N ASN A 73 11.16 -14.54 4.33
CA ASN A 73 11.71 -13.19 4.20
C ASN A 73 10.64 -12.12 4.40
N ILE A 74 9.42 -12.32 3.88
CA ILE A 74 8.26 -11.44 4.13
C ILE A 74 8.01 -11.32 5.64
N SER A 75 7.92 -12.44 6.35
CA SER A 75 7.69 -12.45 7.79
C SER A 75 8.81 -11.71 8.53
N ARG A 76 10.06 -12.00 8.21
CA ARG A 76 11.22 -11.32 8.81
C ARG A 76 11.20 -9.80 8.61
N LEU A 77 10.90 -9.33 7.40
CA LEU A 77 10.83 -7.90 7.10
C LEU A 77 9.65 -7.21 7.79
N ALA A 78 8.53 -7.94 7.95
CA ALA A 78 7.38 -7.46 8.73
C ALA A 78 7.73 -7.36 10.22
N ASP A 79 8.39 -8.36 10.81
CA ASP A 79 8.83 -8.36 12.20
C ASP A 79 9.84 -7.23 12.49
N MET A 80 10.64 -6.85 11.51
CA MET A 80 11.53 -5.69 11.58
C MET A 80 10.79 -4.35 11.46
N GLY A 81 9.48 -4.35 11.19
CA GLY A 81 8.68 -3.14 10.94
C GLY A 81 9.03 -2.43 9.62
N LYS A 82 9.73 -3.10 8.71
CA LYS A 82 10.14 -2.55 7.42
C LYS A 82 9.14 -2.85 6.31
N LEU A 83 8.49 -4.00 6.32
CA LEU A 83 7.43 -4.36 5.39
C LEU A 83 6.08 -4.14 6.06
N ILE A 84 5.35 -3.15 5.58
CA ILE A 84 4.08 -2.71 6.18
C ILE A 84 2.89 -3.46 5.59
N LEU A 85 2.98 -3.76 4.30
CA LEU A 85 1.95 -4.49 3.57
C LEU A 85 2.59 -5.34 2.49
N ALA A 86 2.09 -6.55 2.34
CA ALA A 86 2.41 -7.46 1.24
C ALA A 86 1.14 -8.17 0.79
N GLY A 87 1.01 -8.38 -0.51
CA GLY A 87 -0.13 -9.15 -1.04
C GLY A 87 0.07 -9.55 -2.50
N PRO A 88 -0.34 -10.78 -2.84
CA PRO A 88 -0.31 -11.26 -4.22
C PRO A 88 -1.51 -10.71 -5.01
N PHE A 89 -1.36 -10.60 -6.32
CA PHE A 89 -2.47 -10.50 -7.25
C PHE A 89 -2.93 -11.89 -7.69
N PHE A 90 -4.22 -12.02 -7.93
CA PHE A 90 -4.79 -13.22 -8.54
C PHE A 90 -4.63 -13.18 -10.07
N GLY A 91 -4.56 -14.35 -10.67
CA GLY A 91 -4.40 -14.47 -12.14
C GLY A 91 -3.00 -14.90 -12.55
N ASN A 92 -2.77 -14.88 -13.88
CA ASN A 92 -1.52 -15.35 -14.48
C ASN A 92 -0.69 -14.22 -15.13
N ASP A 93 -0.98 -12.96 -14.80
CA ASP A 93 -0.26 -11.81 -15.32
C ASP A 93 1.19 -11.78 -14.84
N SER A 94 2.02 -11.01 -15.52
CA SER A 94 3.42 -10.83 -15.13
C SER A 94 3.56 -10.16 -13.75
N LEU A 95 2.64 -9.24 -13.40
CA LEU A 95 2.58 -8.61 -12.09
C LEU A 95 2.01 -9.60 -11.06
N ARG A 96 2.82 -9.95 -10.07
CA ARG A 96 2.54 -10.99 -9.07
C ARG A 96 2.00 -10.46 -7.76
N GLY A 97 2.35 -9.25 -7.38
CA GLY A 97 1.93 -8.66 -6.10
C GLY A 97 2.56 -7.31 -5.85
N ILE A 98 2.28 -6.78 -4.68
CA ILE A 98 2.89 -5.52 -4.20
C ILE A 98 3.44 -5.69 -2.79
N PHE A 99 4.47 -4.88 -2.48
CA PHE A 99 4.91 -4.58 -1.12
C PHE A 99 4.85 -3.08 -0.87
N ILE A 100 4.62 -2.69 0.39
CA ILE A 100 4.80 -1.33 0.87
C ILE A 100 5.83 -1.36 2.00
N PHE A 101 6.93 -0.63 1.80
CA PHE A 101 8.03 -0.52 2.76
C PHE A 101 8.01 0.81 3.50
N ASP A 102 8.24 0.77 4.83
CA ASP A 102 8.70 1.93 5.61
C ASP A 102 10.21 2.06 5.44
N ALA A 103 10.62 2.59 4.30
CA ALA A 103 12.01 2.85 3.95
C ALA A 103 12.22 4.33 3.66
N ALA A 104 13.37 4.85 4.07
CA ALA A 104 13.71 6.26 3.91
C ALA A 104 14.13 6.61 2.48
N SER A 105 14.53 5.62 1.68
CA SER A 105 15.00 5.81 0.31
C SER A 105 14.75 4.58 -0.56
N LEU A 106 14.83 4.75 -1.88
CA LEU A 106 14.85 3.63 -2.83
C LEU A 106 16.00 2.68 -2.58
N GLU A 107 17.18 3.20 -2.23
CA GLU A 107 18.37 2.39 -1.91
C GLU A 107 18.13 1.48 -0.70
N GLU A 108 17.54 2.01 0.38
CA GLU A 108 17.17 1.18 1.53
C GLU A 108 16.18 0.08 1.13
N ALA A 109 15.15 0.42 0.36
CA ALA A 109 14.17 -0.56 -0.12
C ALA A 109 14.82 -1.62 -1.03
N GLU A 110 15.74 -1.24 -1.90
CA GLU A 110 16.48 -2.16 -2.75
C GLU A 110 17.33 -3.13 -1.92
N ASN A 111 18.01 -2.64 -0.90
CA ASN A 111 18.76 -3.49 0.04
C ASN A 111 17.84 -4.49 0.76
N LEU A 112 16.63 -4.08 1.14
CA LEU A 112 15.63 -4.98 1.73
C LEU A 112 15.14 -6.03 0.73
N THR A 113 14.83 -5.64 -0.51
CA THR A 113 14.37 -6.57 -1.56
C THR A 113 15.44 -7.56 -1.95
N ASN A 114 16.71 -7.14 -1.97
CA ASN A 114 17.86 -8.00 -2.30
C ASN A 114 18.13 -9.07 -1.22
N THR A 115 17.46 -9.05 -0.09
CA THR A 115 17.50 -10.16 0.88
C THR A 115 16.62 -11.34 0.48
N ASP A 116 15.69 -11.15 -0.46
CA ASP A 116 14.69 -12.14 -0.84
C ASP A 116 15.28 -13.26 -1.72
N PRO A 117 15.13 -14.54 -1.32
CA PRO A 117 15.61 -15.67 -2.11
C PRO A 117 14.99 -15.73 -3.52
N ALA A 118 13.73 -15.32 -3.70
CA ALA A 118 13.08 -15.34 -5.01
C ALA A 118 13.64 -14.26 -5.96
N ILE A 119 14.04 -13.11 -5.40
CA ILE A 119 14.75 -12.06 -6.16
C ILE A 119 16.16 -12.53 -6.52
N LYS A 120 16.91 -13.09 -5.56
CA LYS A 120 18.26 -13.62 -5.79
C LYS A 120 18.29 -14.73 -6.86
N ALA A 121 17.26 -15.56 -6.85
CA ALA A 121 17.12 -16.65 -7.84
C ALA A 121 16.64 -16.13 -9.22
N GLY A 122 16.20 -14.89 -9.34
CA GLY A 122 15.61 -14.37 -10.57
C GLY A 122 14.23 -14.96 -10.91
N VAL A 123 13.57 -15.57 -9.92
CA VAL A 123 12.19 -16.08 -10.03
C VAL A 123 11.18 -14.94 -9.90
N LEU A 124 11.54 -13.93 -9.12
CA LEU A 124 10.84 -12.64 -9.04
C LEU A 124 11.80 -11.50 -9.40
N ARG A 125 11.24 -10.42 -9.88
CA ARG A 125 11.90 -9.12 -10.01
C ARG A 125 11.03 -8.05 -9.37
N MET A 126 11.62 -7.02 -8.79
CA MET A 126 10.90 -5.91 -8.19
C MET A 126 11.19 -4.61 -8.92
N GLU A 127 10.14 -3.79 -9.10
CA GLU A 127 10.24 -2.40 -9.52
C GLU A 127 9.86 -1.53 -8.32
N LEU A 128 10.76 -0.63 -7.91
CA LEU A 128 10.58 0.22 -6.74
C LEU A 128 10.16 1.63 -7.14
N LYS A 129 9.18 2.19 -6.42
CA LYS A 129 8.73 3.57 -6.61
C LYS A 129 8.53 4.24 -5.26
N GLU A 130 9.01 5.47 -5.14
CA GLU A 130 8.58 6.31 -4.02
C GLU A 130 7.08 6.56 -4.12
N TRP A 131 6.40 6.42 -2.99
CA TRP A 131 4.96 6.62 -2.90
C TRP A 131 4.63 7.48 -1.69
N TYR A 132 3.78 8.46 -1.89
CA TYR A 132 3.28 9.34 -0.85
C TYR A 132 1.82 8.99 -0.56
N GLY A 133 1.56 8.44 0.62
CA GLY A 133 0.28 7.90 1.00
C GLY A 133 -0.10 8.24 2.44
N SER A 134 -1.30 7.88 2.85
CA SER A 134 -1.75 8.09 4.23
C SER A 134 -0.81 7.43 5.23
N ALA A 135 -0.43 8.16 6.29
CA ALA A 135 0.34 7.59 7.40
C ALA A 135 -0.42 6.48 8.15
N ALA A 136 -1.75 6.44 8.03
CA ALA A 136 -2.57 5.38 8.62
C ALA A 136 -2.25 3.98 8.07
N VAL A 137 -1.58 3.86 6.91
CA VAL A 137 -1.09 2.57 6.38
C VAL A 137 -0.14 1.89 7.38
N MET A 138 0.59 2.65 8.21
CA MET A 138 1.45 2.12 9.27
C MET A 138 0.68 1.31 10.34
N MET A 139 -0.64 1.45 10.42
CA MET A 139 -1.47 0.67 11.35
C MET A 139 -1.87 -0.71 10.80
N VAL A 140 -1.64 -0.96 9.51
CA VAL A 140 -2.04 -2.22 8.87
C VAL A 140 -1.49 -3.45 9.60
N PRO A 141 -0.19 -3.53 9.99
CA PRO A 141 0.35 -4.71 10.68
C PRO A 141 -0.34 -4.99 12.02
N GLU A 142 -0.55 -3.95 12.84
CA GLU A 142 -1.21 -4.07 14.15
C GLU A 142 -2.67 -4.54 14.00
N VAL A 143 -3.41 -3.93 13.07
CA VAL A 143 -4.80 -4.30 12.84
C VAL A 143 -4.90 -5.70 12.24
N HIS A 144 -4.01 -6.04 11.27
CA HIS A 144 -3.96 -7.36 10.65
C HIS A 144 -3.73 -8.48 11.66
N ALA A 145 -2.80 -8.29 12.61
CA ALA A 145 -2.54 -9.27 13.66
C ALA A 145 -3.80 -9.61 14.50
N ARG A 146 -4.71 -8.66 14.67
CA ARG A 146 -5.98 -8.83 15.40
C ARG A 146 -7.08 -9.52 14.57
N LEU A 147 -6.90 -9.58 13.25
CA LEU A 147 -7.84 -10.25 12.33
C LEU A 147 -7.48 -11.73 12.10
N GLN A 148 -6.27 -12.13 12.45
CA GLN A 148 -5.83 -13.52 12.32
C GLN A 148 -6.44 -14.37 13.45
N LYS A 149 -7.02 -15.51 13.08
CA LYS A 149 -7.43 -16.51 14.08
C LYS A 149 -6.19 -17.13 14.73
N PRO A 150 -6.23 -17.45 16.04
CA PRO A 150 -5.16 -18.20 16.68
C PRO A 150 -4.89 -19.50 15.90
N LYS A 151 -3.62 -19.82 15.70
CA LYS A 151 -3.24 -21.15 15.18
C LYS A 151 -3.49 -22.16 16.30
N ASN A 152 -4.43 -23.08 16.06
CA ASN A 152 -4.64 -24.22 16.95
C ASN A 152 -3.47 -25.18 16.89
#